data_88248ae04b7bbe874ce94cd03421b07a
#
_entry.id   88248ae04b7bbe874ce94cd03421b07a
#
_cell.length_a   1.000
_cell.length_b   1.000
_cell.length_c   1.000
_cell.angle_alpha   90.00
_cell.angle_beta   90.00
_cell.angle_gamma   90.00
#
_symmetry.space_group_name_H-M   'P 1'
#
loop_
_entity.id
_entity.type
_entity.pdbx_description
1 polymer ?
#
loop_
_entity_poly.entity_id
_entity_poly.type
_entity_poly.pdbx_seq_one_letter_code
_entity_poly.pdbx_strand_id
1 'polypeptide(L)'
;MLKHTKIVATVSDQRCEVEFIDALYKAGMNVVRLNTAHMAEEGLTRVVNNVRTVSNRIGILMDTKGPEVRTTAAQAPIEFKTGEMVKIVGNPEGETSHDCICVSYLSLIHI
;
A
#
# COMPACT_ATOMS: atom_id res chain seq x y z
N MET A 1 -6.10 1.57 -31.54
CA MET A 1 -6.81 0.41 -30.95
C MET A 1 -7.45 0.81 -29.63
N LEU A 2 -8.72 0.53 -29.47
CA LEU A 2 -9.41 0.76 -28.21
C LEU A 2 -8.94 -0.28 -27.18
N LYS A 3 -8.30 0.20 -26.11
CA LYS A 3 -7.88 -0.64 -24.99
C LYS A 3 -9.09 -0.86 -24.05
N HIS A 4 -9.54 -2.09 -23.91
CA HIS A 4 -10.67 -2.46 -23.06
C HIS A 4 -10.27 -2.58 -21.59
N THR A 5 -9.07 -3.08 -21.32
CA THR A 5 -8.54 -3.21 -19.95
C THR A 5 -7.91 -1.91 -19.50
N LYS A 6 -8.28 -1.46 -18.30
CA LYS A 6 -7.67 -0.30 -17.66
C LYS A 6 -6.47 -0.71 -16.81
N ILE A 7 -5.44 0.11 -16.81
CA ILE A 7 -4.25 -0.11 -16.00
C ILE A 7 -4.28 0.88 -14.83
N VAL A 8 -4.23 0.34 -13.62
CA VAL A 8 -4.07 1.10 -12.38
C VAL A 8 -2.63 0.94 -11.92
N ALA A 9 -1.90 2.03 -11.77
CA ALA A 9 -0.52 2.00 -11.29
C ALA A 9 -0.42 2.75 -9.95
N THR A 10 0.24 2.14 -8.98
CA THR A 10 0.52 2.79 -7.70
C THR A 10 1.73 3.71 -7.84
N VAL A 11 1.57 4.96 -7.44
CA VAL A 11 2.62 5.98 -7.42
C VAL A 11 2.80 6.48 -5.99
N SER A 12 4.04 6.52 -5.51
CA SER A 12 4.39 7.05 -4.20
C SER A 12 4.90 8.49 -4.31
N ASP A 13 4.90 9.21 -3.20
CA ASP A 13 5.47 10.56 -3.10
C ASP A 13 7.01 10.58 -3.22
N GLN A 14 7.65 9.42 -3.09
CA GLN A 14 9.10 9.29 -3.27
C GLN A 14 9.52 9.22 -4.74
N ARG A 15 8.61 8.82 -5.63
CA ARG A 15 8.84 8.75 -7.07
C ARG A 15 7.59 9.18 -7.81
N CYS A 16 7.42 10.48 -7.94
CA CYS A 16 6.22 11.08 -8.53
C CYS A 16 6.53 12.25 -9.48
N GLU A 17 7.74 12.29 -10.02
CA GLU A 17 8.16 13.32 -10.96
C GLU A 17 7.23 13.32 -12.18
N VAL A 18 7.03 14.51 -12.77
CA VAL A 18 6.15 14.69 -13.92
C VAL A 18 6.57 13.77 -15.08
N GLU A 19 7.87 13.68 -15.33
CA GLU A 19 8.45 12.84 -16.38
C GLU A 19 8.13 11.35 -16.17
N PHE A 20 8.20 10.90 -14.92
CA PHE A 20 7.86 9.51 -14.57
C PHE A 20 6.38 9.21 -14.79
N ILE A 21 5.50 10.12 -14.35
CA ILE A 21 4.05 9.96 -14.53
C ILE A 21 3.68 10.03 -16.01
N ASP A 22 4.30 10.93 -16.77
CA ASP A 22 4.10 11.04 -18.22
C ASP A 22 4.52 9.76 -18.96
N ALA A 23 5.65 9.17 -18.57
CA ALA A 23 6.11 7.89 -19.13
C ALA A 23 5.11 6.77 -18.86
N LEU A 24 4.57 6.67 -17.62
CA LEU A 24 3.52 5.71 -17.28
C LEU A 24 2.24 5.94 -18.09
N TYR A 25 1.83 7.20 -18.26
CA TYR A 25 0.66 7.56 -19.04
C TYR A 25 0.80 7.19 -20.51
N LYS A 26 1.95 7.48 -21.12
CA LYS A 26 2.28 7.09 -22.50
C LYS A 26 2.36 5.57 -22.67
N ALA A 27 2.80 4.86 -21.64
CA ALA A 27 2.81 3.38 -21.62
C ALA A 27 1.41 2.75 -21.47
N GLY A 28 0.38 3.57 -21.19
CA GLY A 28 -1.02 3.13 -21.16
C GLY A 28 -1.69 3.13 -19.80
N MET A 29 -1.10 3.73 -18.78
CA MET A 29 -1.74 3.91 -17.48
C MET A 29 -3.01 4.74 -17.60
N ASN A 30 -4.07 4.33 -16.91
CA ASN A 30 -5.35 5.03 -16.89
C ASN A 30 -5.66 5.67 -15.54
N VAL A 31 -5.22 5.04 -14.46
CA VAL A 31 -5.51 5.46 -13.10
C VAL A 31 -4.24 5.41 -12.26
N VAL A 32 -3.98 6.46 -11.51
CA VAL A 32 -2.95 6.49 -10.46
C VAL A 32 -3.62 6.11 -9.15
N ARG A 33 -3.09 5.09 -8.49
CA ARG A 33 -3.48 4.72 -7.13
C ARG A 33 -2.51 5.34 -6.13
N LEU A 34 -3.05 6.02 -5.13
CA LEU A 34 -2.31 6.63 -4.04
C LEU A 34 -2.59 5.87 -2.74
N ASN A 35 -1.56 5.28 -2.16
CA ASN A 35 -1.68 4.63 -0.85
C ASN A 35 -1.53 5.69 0.26
N THR A 36 -2.65 6.22 0.71
CA THR A 36 -2.67 7.32 1.68
C THR A 36 -2.21 6.93 3.08
N ALA A 37 -2.13 5.63 3.39
CA ALA A 37 -1.60 5.15 4.67
C ALA A 37 -0.11 5.48 4.87
N HIS A 38 0.64 5.70 3.78
CA HIS A 38 2.09 5.95 3.79
C HIS A 38 2.48 7.32 3.21
N MET A 39 1.52 8.20 2.96
CA MET A 39 1.75 9.55 2.44
C MET A 39 1.31 10.61 3.42
N ALA A 40 2.16 11.62 3.64
CA ALA A 40 1.75 12.86 4.28
C ALA A 40 0.93 13.72 3.31
N GLU A 41 0.18 14.68 3.83
CA GLU A 41 -0.68 15.58 3.04
C GLU A 41 0.11 16.33 1.95
N GLU A 42 1.31 16.80 2.28
CA GLU A 42 2.18 17.49 1.32
C GLU A 42 2.62 16.57 0.18
N GLY A 43 2.99 15.33 0.49
CA GLY A 43 3.35 14.33 -0.51
C GLY A 43 2.17 13.99 -1.42
N LEU A 44 0.99 13.81 -0.83
CA LEU A 44 -0.25 13.56 -1.56
C LEU A 44 -0.57 14.71 -2.53
N THR A 45 -0.53 15.94 -2.04
CA THR A 45 -0.79 17.14 -2.85
C THR A 45 0.20 17.25 -4.00
N ARG A 46 1.48 16.98 -3.75
CA ARG A 46 2.51 16.98 -4.79
C ARG A 46 2.23 15.96 -5.89
N VAL A 47 1.90 14.73 -5.52
CA VAL A 47 1.56 13.68 -6.51
C VAL A 47 0.35 14.07 -7.33
N VAL A 48 -0.72 14.53 -6.69
CA VAL A 48 -1.95 14.97 -7.40
C VAL A 48 -1.65 16.09 -8.39
N ASN A 49 -0.89 17.09 -7.97
CA ASN A 49 -0.52 18.20 -8.85
C ASN A 49 0.30 17.74 -10.05
N ASN A 50 1.27 16.85 -9.82
CA ASN A 50 2.10 16.30 -10.89
C ASN A 50 1.27 15.45 -11.87
N VAL A 51 0.33 14.65 -11.37
CA VAL A 51 -0.62 13.90 -12.21
C VAL A 51 -1.45 14.85 -13.08
N ARG A 52 -1.97 15.92 -12.50
CA ARG A 52 -2.78 16.93 -13.23
C ARG A 52 -1.96 17.73 -14.22
N THR A 53 -0.68 17.93 -13.98
CA THR A 53 0.25 18.53 -14.95
C THR A 53 0.39 17.64 -16.19
N VAL A 54 0.38 16.32 -16.04
CA VAL A 54 0.46 15.40 -17.17
C VAL A 54 -0.86 15.32 -17.92
N SER A 55 -1.97 15.05 -17.24
CA SER A 55 -3.28 14.95 -17.88
C SER A 55 -4.45 14.97 -16.89
N ASN A 56 -5.52 15.68 -17.26
CA ASN A 56 -6.80 15.62 -16.53
C ASN A 56 -7.59 14.32 -16.81
N ARG A 57 -7.16 13.50 -17.77
CA ARG A 57 -7.79 12.22 -18.10
C ARG A 57 -7.34 11.08 -17.20
N ILE A 58 -6.25 11.25 -16.46
CA ILE A 58 -5.78 10.23 -15.52
C ILE A 58 -6.73 10.22 -14.32
N GLY A 59 -7.34 9.07 -14.05
CA GLY A 59 -8.11 8.87 -12.83
C GLY A 59 -7.19 8.85 -11.61
N ILE A 60 -7.65 9.36 -10.48
CA ILE A 60 -6.93 9.30 -9.21
C ILE A 60 -7.77 8.46 -8.25
N LEU A 61 -7.18 7.37 -7.77
CA LEU A 61 -7.76 6.48 -6.79
C LEU A 61 -7.02 6.66 -5.46
N MET A 62 -7.72 7.18 -4.46
CA MET A 62 -7.19 7.33 -3.12
C MET A 62 -7.56 6.10 -2.30
N ASP A 63 -6.58 5.26 -2.00
CA ASP A 63 -6.76 4.07 -1.19
C ASP A 63 -6.55 4.43 0.27
N THR A 64 -7.64 4.46 1.01
CA THR A 64 -7.65 4.83 2.42
C THR A 64 -7.52 3.59 3.30
N LYS A 65 -6.80 3.75 4.42
CA LYS A 65 -6.68 2.69 5.41
C LYS A 65 -8.05 2.42 6.05
N GLY A 66 -8.52 1.18 5.92
CA GLY A 66 -9.67 0.65 6.64
C GLY A 66 -9.27 -0.18 7.86
N PRO A 67 -10.25 -0.81 8.53
CA PRO A 67 -9.99 -1.82 9.54
C PRO A 67 -9.19 -2.96 8.92
N GLU A 68 -8.09 -3.34 9.55
CA GLU A 68 -7.24 -4.42 9.07
C GLU A 68 -6.74 -5.30 10.22
N VAL A 69 -6.51 -6.57 9.92
CA VAL A 69 -5.75 -7.46 10.78
C VAL A 69 -4.32 -7.49 10.23
N ARG A 70 -3.39 -7.01 11.01
CA ARG A 70 -2.01 -6.87 10.59
C ARG A 70 -1.07 -7.30 11.70
N THR A 71 0.04 -7.93 11.31
CA THR A 71 1.12 -8.22 12.24
C THR A 71 1.75 -6.92 12.77
N THR A 72 2.13 -6.94 14.03
CA THR A 72 2.88 -5.82 14.61
C THR A 72 4.34 -5.81 14.12
N ALA A 73 5.05 -4.74 14.43
CA ALA A 73 6.45 -4.62 14.03
C ALA A 73 7.33 -5.73 14.61
N ALA A 74 8.31 -6.15 13.85
CA ALA A 74 9.39 -7.04 14.26
C ALA A 74 10.73 -6.31 14.10
N GLN A 75 11.71 -6.63 14.95
CA GLN A 75 13.04 -6.00 14.89
C GLN A 75 13.81 -6.36 13.62
N ALA A 76 13.57 -7.56 13.09
CA ALA A 76 14.20 -8.08 11.89
C ALA A 76 13.25 -9.04 11.17
N PRO A 77 13.49 -9.36 9.89
CA PRO A 77 12.76 -10.40 9.19
C PRO A 77 12.82 -11.74 9.95
N ILE A 78 11.69 -12.43 10.04
CA ILE A 78 11.57 -13.70 10.74
C ILE A 78 11.31 -14.78 9.72
N GLU A 79 12.11 -15.86 9.76
CA GLU A 79 11.96 -17.01 8.89
C GLU A 79 11.17 -18.11 9.58
N PHE A 80 10.22 -18.70 8.86
CA PHE A 80 9.45 -19.85 9.29
C PHE A 80 9.64 -21.02 8.31
N LYS A 81 9.66 -22.24 8.83
CA LYS A 81 9.76 -23.43 8.01
C LYS A 81 8.37 -24.01 7.73
N THR A 82 8.21 -24.60 6.56
CA THR A 82 6.96 -25.30 6.22
C THR A 82 6.64 -26.38 7.25
N GLY A 83 5.43 -26.36 7.79
CA GLY A 83 4.96 -27.29 8.82
C GLY A 83 5.32 -26.89 10.26
N GLU A 84 6.03 -25.78 10.44
CA GLU A 84 6.33 -25.26 11.76
C GLU A 84 5.05 -24.72 12.43
N MET A 85 4.92 -25.01 13.73
CA MET A 85 3.83 -24.46 14.54
C MET A 85 4.16 -23.04 14.96
N VAL A 86 3.25 -22.09 14.68
CA VAL A 86 3.39 -20.70 15.05
C VAL A 86 2.28 -20.29 16.03
N LYS A 87 2.64 -19.48 17.01
CA LYS A 87 1.69 -18.89 17.95
C LYS A 87 1.29 -17.50 17.46
N ILE A 88 0.00 -17.27 17.31
CA ILE A 88 -0.56 -15.95 16.94
C ILE A 88 -1.43 -15.44 18.09
N VAL A 89 -1.18 -14.21 18.51
CA VAL A 89 -1.95 -13.56 19.58
C VAL A 89 -2.46 -12.19 19.13
N GLY A 90 -3.65 -11.83 19.58
CA GLY A 90 -4.19 -10.49 19.41
C GLY A 90 -3.61 -9.53 20.45
N ASN A 91 -2.49 -8.94 20.14
CA ASN A 91 -1.84 -7.96 21.01
C ASN A 91 -1.29 -6.79 20.16
N PRO A 92 -2.05 -5.70 19.98
CA PRO A 92 -1.64 -4.58 19.14
C PRO A 92 -0.40 -3.83 19.69
N GLU A 93 -0.14 -3.94 20.99
CA GLU A 93 1.02 -3.31 21.64
C GLU A 93 2.24 -4.22 21.73
N GLY A 94 2.08 -5.50 21.37
CA GLY A 94 3.15 -6.48 21.42
C GLY A 94 4.07 -6.38 20.21
N GLU A 95 5.31 -6.84 20.39
CA GLU A 95 6.27 -6.98 19.30
C GLU A 95 6.21 -8.41 18.74
N THR A 96 6.16 -8.52 17.41
CA THR A 96 6.19 -9.81 16.74
C THR A 96 7.60 -10.41 16.78
N SER A 97 7.69 -11.66 17.21
CA SER A 97 8.91 -12.46 17.24
C SER A 97 8.67 -13.85 16.65
N HIS A 98 9.73 -14.66 16.50
CA HIS A 98 9.60 -16.04 16.07
C HIS A 98 8.72 -16.88 17.03
N ASP A 99 8.77 -16.60 18.32
CA ASP A 99 8.02 -17.33 19.35
C ASP A 99 6.53 -16.93 19.39
N CYS A 100 6.22 -15.71 18.97
CA CYS A 100 4.87 -15.18 19.04
C CYS A 100 4.65 -14.08 18.00
N ILE A 101 3.72 -14.32 17.08
CA ILE A 101 3.26 -13.33 16.12
C ILE A 101 2.13 -12.53 16.77
N CYS A 102 2.34 -11.23 16.97
CA CYS A 102 1.32 -10.34 17.48
C CYS A 102 0.55 -9.69 16.31
N VAL A 103 -0.76 -9.63 16.43
CA VAL A 103 -1.64 -9.00 15.44
C VAL A 103 -2.51 -7.93 16.08
N SER A 104 -2.92 -6.97 15.25
CA SER A 104 -3.62 -5.77 15.69
C SER A 104 -5.06 -5.99 16.14
N TYR A 105 -5.62 -7.19 15.96
CA TYR A 105 -7.03 -7.45 16.22
C TYR A 105 -7.26 -8.73 17.00
N LEU A 106 -7.97 -8.62 18.13
CA LEU A 106 -8.19 -9.72 19.08
C LEU A 106 -9.21 -10.76 18.62
N SER A 107 -10.16 -10.41 17.75
CA SER A 107 -11.26 -11.32 17.40
C SER A 107 -10.88 -12.42 16.41
N LEU A 108 -9.61 -12.49 15.94
CA LEU A 108 -9.10 -13.66 15.23
C LEU A 108 -9.22 -14.95 16.06
N ILE A 109 -9.30 -14.84 17.38
CA ILE A 109 -9.46 -15.99 18.28
C ILE A 109 -10.85 -16.62 18.16
N HIS A 110 -11.82 -15.92 17.58
CA HIS A 110 -13.21 -16.35 17.45
C HIS A 110 -13.60 -16.82 16.04
N ILE A 111 -12.67 -16.83 15.12
CA ILE A 111 -12.84 -17.37 13.77
C ILE A 111 -12.37 -18.82 13.74
#